data_a9550970ae35a90bbc9c8381c33b5cb6
#
_entry.id   a9550970ae35a90bbc9c8381c33b5cb6
#
_cell.length_a   1.000
_cell.length_b   1.000
_cell.length_c   1.000
_cell.angle_alpha   90.00
_cell.angle_beta   90.00
_cell.angle_gamma   90.00
#
_symmetry.space_group_name_H-M   'P 1'
#
loop_
_entity.id
_entity.type
_entity.pdbx_description
1 polymer ?
#
loop_
_entity_poly.entity_id
_entity_poly.type
_entity_poly.pdbx_seq_one_letter_code
_entity_poly.pdbx_strand_id
1 'polypeptide(L)'
;IANANPNIEKAQQTLDALYQNYAATNTCLLRENYPFDQDNKATYLASEEQAKRRNEYSYLWPYSGTFSAVNALLESTENKKYKKLLENKVLPGLEEYFDTRRKPFAYSSYISSQPLSDRFYDDNVWLGIDFTDSYRMTGKQAYLEKAKLIWKFILSGKDDVLGGGIYWCEQKKESKNTCSNAPGAVFALKLFQATQDDAYLKEGKELYEWTKKNLEDSKDHLYFDNISLNKKI
;
A
#
# COMPACT_ATOMS: atom_id res chain seq x y z
N ILE A 1 12.18 31.75 17.69
CA ILE A 1 10.91 31.01 17.57
C ILE A 1 10.86 30.53 16.14
N ALA A 2 11.20 29.25 15.90
CA ALA A 2 11.06 28.66 14.59
C ALA A 2 9.57 28.73 14.22
N ASN A 3 9.23 29.39 13.12
CA ASN A 3 7.89 29.39 12.59
C ASN A 3 7.45 27.95 12.33
N ALA A 4 6.47 27.47 13.08
CA ALA A 4 5.90 26.14 12.86
C ALA A 4 5.43 26.05 11.40
N ASN A 5 5.84 25.00 10.69
CA ASN A 5 5.41 24.80 9.30
C ASN A 5 3.89 24.57 9.28
N PRO A 6 3.11 25.46 8.66
CA PRO A 6 1.65 25.35 8.69
C PRO A 6 1.12 24.08 8.02
N ASN A 7 1.88 23.48 7.11
CA ASN A 7 1.49 22.21 6.48
C ASN A 7 1.63 21.02 7.45
N ILE A 8 2.65 21.03 8.30
CA ILE A 8 2.81 20.02 9.36
C ILE A 8 1.64 20.14 10.36
N GLU A 9 1.29 21.35 10.76
CA GLU A 9 0.17 21.58 11.67
C GLU A 9 -1.15 21.06 11.09
N LYS A 10 -1.44 21.37 9.83
CA LYS A 10 -2.62 20.85 9.12
C LYS A 10 -2.60 19.31 9.02
N ALA A 11 -1.45 18.72 8.73
CA ALA A 11 -1.32 17.27 8.68
C ALA A 11 -1.60 16.62 10.04
N GLN A 12 -1.10 17.21 11.13
CA GLN A 12 -1.36 16.76 12.49
C GLN A 12 -2.85 16.85 12.84
N GLN A 13 -3.49 17.98 12.53
CA GLN A 13 -4.92 18.19 12.75
C GLN A 13 -5.76 17.21 11.94
N THR A 14 -5.38 16.93 10.70
CA THR A 14 -6.08 15.96 9.84
C THR A 14 -5.97 14.54 10.38
N LEU A 15 -4.78 14.13 10.84
CA LEU A 15 -4.57 12.82 11.46
C LEU A 15 -5.39 12.67 12.76
N ASP A 16 -5.41 13.72 13.60
CA ASP A 16 -6.21 13.72 14.82
C ASP A 16 -7.71 13.60 14.51
N ALA A 17 -8.19 14.33 13.50
CA ALA A 17 -9.58 14.26 13.03
C ALA A 17 -9.91 12.87 12.45
N LEU A 18 -8.98 12.23 11.76
CA LEU A 18 -9.13 10.86 11.28
C LEU A 18 -9.43 9.90 12.44
N TYR A 19 -8.59 9.92 13.47
CA TYR A 19 -8.79 9.04 14.63
C TYR A 19 -10.03 9.40 15.42
N GLN A 20 -10.35 10.69 15.56
CA GLN A 20 -11.55 11.14 16.27
C GLN A 20 -12.84 10.63 15.60
N ASN A 21 -12.89 10.65 14.27
CA ASN A 21 -14.12 10.36 13.52
C ASN A 21 -14.22 8.91 13.03
N TYR A 22 -13.11 8.24 12.78
CA TYR A 22 -13.08 6.91 12.13
C TYR A 22 -12.62 5.77 13.04
N ALA A 23 -12.08 6.05 14.23
CA ALA A 23 -11.62 4.97 15.11
C ALA A 23 -12.77 4.05 15.53
N ALA A 24 -12.58 2.75 15.35
CA ALA A 24 -13.52 1.75 15.81
C ALA A 24 -13.27 1.44 17.30
N THR A 25 -14.33 1.13 18.04
CA THR A 25 -14.25 0.87 19.49
C THR A 25 -13.58 -0.48 19.76
N ASN A 26 -12.70 -0.53 20.77
CA ASN A 26 -12.01 -1.75 21.25
C ASN A 26 -11.14 -2.45 20.19
N THR A 27 -10.65 -1.71 19.20
CA THR A 27 -9.75 -2.20 18.15
C THR A 27 -8.84 -1.09 17.68
N CYS A 28 -7.74 -1.44 17.00
CA CYS A 28 -6.89 -0.47 16.29
C CYS A 28 -7.36 -0.17 14.87
N LEU A 29 -8.48 -0.74 14.46
CA LEU A 29 -9.04 -0.54 13.13
C LEU A 29 -9.79 0.79 13.00
N LEU A 30 -9.98 1.22 11.76
CA LEU A 30 -10.74 2.41 11.39
C LEU A 30 -12.01 2.01 10.64
N ARG A 31 -13.00 2.88 10.64
CA ARG A 31 -14.22 2.73 9.84
C ARG A 31 -13.96 3.14 8.39
N GLU A 32 -14.76 2.61 7.46
CA GLU A 32 -14.69 2.99 6.04
C GLU A 32 -15.27 4.37 5.77
N ASN A 33 -16.30 4.76 6.52
CA ASN A 33 -17.05 5.99 6.29
C ASN A 33 -17.35 6.74 7.58
N TYR A 34 -17.72 8.00 7.44
CA TYR A 34 -18.17 8.85 8.53
C TYR A 34 -19.36 9.72 8.08
N PRO A 35 -20.45 9.82 8.88
CA PRO A 35 -20.75 8.97 10.04
C PRO A 35 -20.79 7.48 9.69
N PHE A 36 -20.48 6.61 10.66
CA PHE A 36 -20.41 5.19 10.39
C PHE A 36 -21.75 4.62 9.93
N ASP A 37 -21.75 3.99 8.77
CA ASP A 37 -22.86 3.25 8.19
C ASP A 37 -22.33 1.92 7.62
N GLN A 38 -22.68 0.80 8.28
CA GLN A 38 -22.26 -0.53 7.87
C GLN A 38 -22.82 -0.98 6.52
N ASP A 39 -23.89 -0.36 6.04
CA ASP A 39 -24.52 -0.70 4.76
C ASP A 39 -23.93 0.12 3.59
N ASN A 40 -23.02 1.06 3.89
CA ASN A 40 -22.26 1.75 2.86
C ASN A 40 -21.39 0.76 2.09
N LYS A 41 -21.43 0.84 0.77
CA LYS A 41 -20.69 -0.04 -0.14
C LYS A 41 -19.48 0.66 -0.72
N ALA A 42 -18.33 0.03 -0.63
CA ALA A 42 -17.14 0.49 -1.34
C ALA A 42 -17.32 0.30 -2.85
N THR A 43 -16.91 1.30 -3.64
CA THR A 43 -17.11 1.30 -5.10
C THR A 43 -15.83 1.01 -5.90
N TYR A 44 -14.70 0.82 -5.22
CA TYR A 44 -13.37 0.68 -5.82
C TYR A 44 -12.81 -0.76 -5.78
N LEU A 45 -13.64 -1.75 -5.44
CA LEU A 45 -13.21 -3.14 -5.33
C LEU A 45 -13.29 -3.85 -6.69
N ALA A 46 -12.38 -4.81 -6.90
CA ALA A 46 -12.33 -5.59 -8.15
C ALA A 46 -13.45 -6.62 -8.24
N SER A 47 -13.95 -7.14 -7.10
CA SER A 47 -14.97 -8.17 -7.00
C SER A 47 -16.32 -7.57 -6.63
N GLU A 48 -17.33 -7.80 -7.47
CA GLU A 48 -18.71 -7.42 -7.16
C GLU A 48 -19.26 -8.15 -5.93
N GLU A 49 -18.86 -9.39 -5.72
CA GLU A 49 -19.25 -10.17 -4.55
C GLU A 49 -18.71 -9.51 -3.28
N GLN A 50 -17.44 -9.13 -3.27
CA GLN A 50 -16.83 -8.45 -2.14
C GLN A 50 -17.48 -7.08 -1.91
N ALA A 51 -17.79 -6.33 -2.96
CA ALA A 51 -18.45 -5.04 -2.88
C ALA A 51 -19.88 -5.10 -2.29
N LYS A 52 -20.54 -6.25 -2.35
CA LYS A 52 -21.87 -6.47 -1.75
C LYS A 52 -21.82 -6.78 -0.26
N ARG A 53 -20.65 -7.12 0.29
CA ARG A 53 -20.50 -7.44 1.72
C ARG A 53 -20.65 -6.17 2.56
N ARG A 54 -21.17 -6.35 3.77
CA ARG A 54 -21.12 -5.30 4.79
C ARG A 54 -19.67 -5.11 5.21
N ASN A 55 -19.25 -3.87 5.34
CA ASN A 55 -17.92 -3.53 5.82
C ASN A 55 -18.00 -2.74 7.14
N GLU A 56 -17.69 -3.41 8.20
CA GLU A 56 -17.61 -2.82 9.53
C GLU A 56 -16.35 -1.96 9.69
N TYR A 57 -15.28 -2.31 8.99
CA TYR A 57 -13.99 -1.65 9.04
C TYR A 57 -13.55 -1.19 7.64
N SER A 58 -12.59 -0.28 7.60
CA SER A 58 -12.05 0.19 6.33
C SER A 58 -11.37 -0.95 5.56
N TYR A 59 -11.39 -0.84 4.24
CA TYR A 59 -10.56 -1.67 3.38
C TYR A 59 -9.09 -1.27 3.54
N LEU A 60 -8.19 -2.15 3.09
CA LEU A 60 -6.75 -1.98 3.24
C LEU A 60 -6.25 -0.68 2.59
N TRP A 61 -6.71 -0.38 1.38
CA TRP A 61 -6.22 0.78 0.65
C TRP A 61 -6.41 2.10 1.43
N PRO A 62 -7.59 2.52 1.87
CA PRO A 62 -7.71 3.71 2.70
C PRO A 62 -6.97 3.59 4.04
N TYR A 63 -6.95 2.40 4.67
CA TYR A 63 -6.19 2.20 5.90
C TYR A 63 -4.69 2.44 5.70
N SER A 64 -4.11 1.98 4.58
CA SER A 64 -2.70 2.14 4.28
C SER A 64 -2.26 3.60 4.22
N GLY A 65 -3.16 4.51 3.84
CA GLY A 65 -2.93 5.95 3.87
C GLY A 65 -2.57 6.48 5.27
N THR A 66 -3.12 5.87 6.32
CA THR A 66 -2.76 6.21 7.71
C THR A 66 -1.30 5.87 8.01
N PHE A 67 -0.83 4.73 7.53
CA PHE A 67 0.58 4.32 7.68
C PHE A 67 1.52 5.33 7.00
N SER A 68 1.23 5.68 5.76
CA SER A 68 2.02 6.68 5.01
C SER A 68 2.00 8.05 5.71
N ALA A 69 0.84 8.49 6.21
CA ALA A 69 0.69 9.76 6.90
C ALA A 69 1.51 9.81 8.20
N VAL A 70 1.48 8.74 9.00
CA VAL A 70 2.25 8.65 10.26
C VAL A 70 3.75 8.62 9.97
N ASN A 71 4.20 7.88 8.95
CA ASN A 71 5.59 7.91 8.52
C ASN A 71 6.03 9.32 8.10
N ALA A 72 5.22 10.01 7.29
CA ALA A 72 5.54 11.36 6.84
C ALA A 72 5.66 12.35 8.02
N LEU A 73 4.77 12.26 9.00
CA LEU A 73 4.82 13.08 10.20
C LEU A 73 6.01 12.73 11.10
N LEU A 74 6.34 11.45 11.24
CA LEU A 74 7.54 11.02 11.97
C LEU A 74 8.82 11.60 11.33
N GLU A 75 8.94 11.49 10.00
CA GLU A 75 10.09 12.02 9.27
C GLU A 75 10.19 13.54 9.35
N SER A 76 9.05 14.24 9.22
CA SER A 76 9.03 15.70 9.17
C SER A 76 9.20 16.37 10.53
N THR A 77 8.84 15.70 11.62
CA THR A 77 8.84 16.29 12.97
C THR A 77 9.84 15.66 13.90
N GLU A 78 10.32 14.44 13.60
CA GLU A 78 11.13 13.61 14.50
C GLU A 78 10.45 13.39 15.88
N ASN A 79 9.14 13.62 15.97
CA ASN A 79 8.40 13.53 17.23
C ASN A 79 8.10 12.07 17.55
N LYS A 80 8.62 11.60 18.67
CA LYS A 80 8.47 10.22 19.17
C LYS A 80 7.00 9.79 19.35
N LYS A 81 6.05 10.73 19.46
CA LYS A 81 4.61 10.38 19.53
C LYS A 81 4.14 9.62 18.30
N TYR A 82 4.68 9.93 17.11
CA TYR A 82 4.33 9.24 15.87
C TYR A 82 4.94 7.84 15.81
N LYS A 83 6.13 7.64 16.37
CA LYS A 83 6.67 6.30 16.55
C LYS A 83 5.78 5.45 17.45
N LYS A 84 5.32 6.00 18.57
CA LYS A 84 4.38 5.32 19.47
C LYS A 84 3.04 5.04 18.80
N LEU A 85 2.52 5.98 18.03
CA LEU A 85 1.28 5.79 17.28
C LEU A 85 1.42 4.67 16.25
N LEU A 86 2.54 4.64 15.53
CA LEU A 86 2.88 3.58 14.58
C LEU A 86 2.87 2.20 15.27
N GLU A 87 3.63 2.06 16.36
CA GLU A 87 3.81 0.79 17.06
C GLU A 87 2.55 0.31 17.81
N ASN A 88 1.76 1.23 18.36
CA ASN A 88 0.66 0.88 19.27
C ASN A 88 -0.71 0.86 18.59
N LYS A 89 -0.87 1.50 17.45
CA LYS A 89 -2.15 1.58 16.74
C LYS A 89 -2.06 1.21 15.26
N VAL A 90 -1.20 1.88 14.50
CA VAL A 90 -1.18 1.72 13.05
C VAL A 90 -0.80 0.30 12.65
N LEU A 91 0.33 -0.19 13.14
CA LEU A 91 0.81 -1.53 12.79
C LEU A 91 -0.04 -2.65 13.39
N PRO A 92 -0.50 -2.60 14.65
CA PRO A 92 -1.44 -3.60 15.15
C PRO A 92 -2.74 -3.67 14.32
N GLY A 93 -3.29 -2.52 13.90
CA GLY A 93 -4.46 -2.51 13.01
C GLY A 93 -4.15 -3.06 11.62
N LEU A 94 -2.99 -2.73 11.07
CA LEU A 94 -2.54 -3.24 9.78
C LEU A 94 -2.40 -4.77 9.78
N GLU A 95 -1.90 -5.36 10.87
CA GLU A 95 -1.74 -6.82 10.97
C GLU A 95 -3.08 -7.57 10.88
N GLU A 96 -4.22 -6.95 11.17
CA GLU A 96 -5.53 -7.55 10.97
C GLU A 96 -5.81 -7.90 9.49
N TYR A 97 -5.12 -7.24 8.54
CA TYR A 97 -5.24 -7.48 7.11
C TYR A 97 -4.23 -8.52 6.58
N PHE A 98 -3.29 -8.96 7.42
CA PHE A 98 -2.25 -9.90 7.00
C PHE A 98 -2.82 -11.30 6.81
N ASP A 99 -2.74 -11.81 5.58
CA ASP A 99 -3.31 -13.10 5.19
C ASP A 99 -2.22 -14.16 5.07
N THR A 100 -2.26 -15.12 5.98
CA THR A 100 -1.38 -16.31 5.98
C THR A 100 -2.08 -17.57 5.45
N ARG A 101 -3.34 -17.45 5.02
CA ARG A 101 -4.13 -18.57 4.47
C ARG A 101 -3.73 -18.92 3.03
N ARG A 102 -3.04 -18.01 2.35
CA ARG A 102 -2.58 -18.16 0.96
C ARG A 102 -1.09 -17.81 0.87
N LYS A 103 -0.36 -18.54 0.03
CA LYS A 103 1.07 -18.27 -0.23
C LYS A 103 1.24 -17.60 -1.60
N PRO A 104 2.19 -16.67 -1.76
CA PRO A 104 2.99 -16.04 -0.71
C PRO A 104 2.11 -15.28 0.29
N PHE A 105 2.57 -15.11 1.53
CA PHE A 105 1.85 -14.29 2.51
C PHE A 105 1.82 -12.82 2.08
N ALA A 106 0.68 -12.17 2.27
CA ALA A 106 0.49 -10.78 1.89
C ALA A 106 -0.70 -10.18 2.65
N TYR A 107 -0.90 -8.89 2.47
CA TYR A 107 -2.05 -8.18 3.03
C TYR A 107 -3.24 -8.27 2.07
N SER A 108 -4.39 -8.70 2.61
CA SER A 108 -5.66 -8.75 1.90
C SER A 108 -6.37 -7.41 1.93
N SER A 109 -7.28 -7.18 0.98
CA SER A 109 -8.04 -5.93 0.89
C SER A 109 -9.00 -5.70 2.06
N TYR A 110 -9.35 -6.77 2.80
CA TYR A 110 -10.15 -6.70 4.04
C TYR A 110 -9.52 -7.54 5.14
N ILE A 111 -10.00 -7.38 6.38
CA ILE A 111 -9.42 -8.07 7.54
C ILE A 111 -9.45 -9.59 7.38
N SER A 112 -8.38 -10.25 7.81
CA SER A 112 -8.16 -11.68 7.59
C SER A 112 -9.04 -12.60 8.46
N SER A 113 -9.67 -12.06 9.51
CA SER A 113 -10.66 -12.76 10.32
C SER A 113 -12.00 -12.98 9.60
N GLN A 114 -12.21 -12.29 8.49
CA GLN A 114 -13.38 -12.43 7.61
C GLN A 114 -13.06 -13.40 6.45
N PRO A 115 -14.07 -13.82 5.64
CA PRO A 115 -13.82 -14.65 4.47
C PRO A 115 -12.75 -14.06 3.55
N LEU A 116 -12.07 -14.92 2.78
CA LEU A 116 -11.02 -14.52 1.86
C LEU A 116 -11.45 -13.34 1.00
N SER A 117 -10.61 -12.32 0.94
CA SER A 117 -10.79 -11.14 0.09
C SER A 117 -9.69 -11.07 -0.96
N ASP A 118 -9.88 -10.24 -1.99
CA ASP A 118 -8.89 -10.03 -3.02
C ASP A 118 -7.60 -9.44 -2.43
N ARG A 119 -6.47 -9.78 -3.06
CA ARG A 119 -5.17 -9.22 -2.71
C ARG A 119 -4.65 -8.41 -3.91
N PHE A 120 -4.43 -7.12 -3.66
CA PHE A 120 -3.98 -6.19 -4.70
C PHE A 120 -2.48 -5.99 -4.59
N TYR A 121 -1.80 -6.03 -5.73
CA TYR A 121 -0.35 -5.82 -5.76
C TYR A 121 0.02 -4.37 -5.44
N ASP A 122 -0.74 -3.39 -5.92
CA ASP A 122 -0.52 -1.97 -5.62
C ASP A 122 -0.70 -1.67 -4.12
N ASP A 123 -1.74 -2.18 -3.48
CA ASP A 123 -1.94 -2.03 -2.02
C ASP A 123 -0.70 -2.51 -1.25
N ASN A 124 -0.19 -3.70 -1.61
CA ASN A 124 0.98 -4.28 -0.97
C ASN A 124 2.28 -3.52 -1.30
N VAL A 125 2.42 -2.99 -2.50
CA VAL A 125 3.56 -2.14 -2.88
C VAL A 125 3.67 -0.93 -1.94
N TRP A 126 2.58 -0.23 -1.71
CA TRP A 126 2.58 0.94 -0.82
C TRP A 126 2.96 0.58 0.61
N LEU A 127 2.47 -0.56 1.12
CA LEU A 127 2.87 -1.06 2.43
C LEU A 127 4.36 -1.41 2.48
N GLY A 128 4.87 -2.03 1.42
CA GLY A 128 6.30 -2.32 1.29
C GLY A 128 7.17 -1.06 1.31
N ILE A 129 6.75 -0.01 0.61
CA ILE A 129 7.40 1.31 0.64
C ILE A 129 7.40 1.85 2.06
N ASP A 130 6.24 1.85 2.73
CA ASP A 130 6.11 2.37 4.09
C ASP A 130 6.94 1.58 5.11
N PHE A 131 6.95 0.25 5.04
CA PHE A 131 7.81 -0.56 5.90
C PHE A 131 9.30 -0.28 5.67
N THR A 132 9.72 -0.09 4.44
CA THR A 132 11.11 0.25 4.12
C THR A 132 11.46 1.64 4.66
N ASP A 133 10.56 2.60 4.55
CA ASP A 133 10.75 3.94 5.13
C ASP A 133 10.78 3.90 6.66
N SER A 134 9.91 3.11 7.30
CA SER A 134 9.95 2.91 8.75
C SER A 134 11.28 2.28 9.20
N TYR A 135 11.80 1.31 8.44
CA TYR A 135 13.13 0.75 8.69
C TYR A 135 14.22 1.81 8.60
N ARG A 136 14.21 2.61 7.55
CA ARG A 136 15.18 3.70 7.36
C ARG A 136 15.16 4.70 8.52
N MET A 137 13.98 5.06 9.02
CA MET A 137 13.83 6.02 10.11
C MET A 137 14.16 5.46 11.49
N THR A 138 13.93 4.18 11.72
CA THR A 138 13.99 3.56 13.06
C THR A 138 15.13 2.57 13.24
N GLY A 139 15.68 2.03 12.15
CA GLY A 139 16.65 0.94 12.18
C GLY A 139 16.08 -0.42 12.62
N LYS A 140 14.76 -0.53 12.78
CA LYS A 140 14.12 -1.76 13.28
C LYS A 140 14.06 -2.83 12.19
N GLN A 141 14.90 -3.87 12.35
CA GLN A 141 15.07 -4.94 11.37
C GLN A 141 13.75 -5.64 10.98
N ALA A 142 12.82 -5.78 11.92
CA ALA A 142 11.53 -6.38 11.66
C ALA A 142 10.75 -5.69 10.53
N TYR A 143 10.90 -4.38 10.35
CA TYR A 143 10.27 -3.63 9.28
C TYR A 143 10.87 -3.98 7.91
N LEU A 144 12.21 -4.13 7.84
CA LEU A 144 12.87 -4.58 6.61
C LEU A 144 12.46 -6.00 6.23
N GLU A 145 12.39 -6.91 7.21
CA GLU A 145 11.94 -8.29 6.96
C GLU A 145 10.49 -8.34 6.45
N LYS A 146 9.62 -7.50 6.99
CA LYS A 146 8.25 -7.38 6.48
C LYS A 146 8.23 -6.84 5.04
N ALA A 147 9.02 -5.83 4.72
CA ALA A 147 9.16 -5.32 3.36
C ALA A 147 9.65 -6.40 2.39
N LYS A 148 10.65 -7.18 2.76
CA LYS A 148 11.15 -8.30 1.96
C LYS A 148 10.09 -9.39 1.74
N LEU A 149 9.27 -9.66 2.76
CA LEU A 149 8.17 -10.61 2.66
C LEU A 149 7.12 -10.11 1.64
N ILE A 150 6.76 -8.85 1.72
CA ILE A 150 5.84 -8.22 0.77
C ILE A 150 6.43 -8.28 -0.65
N TRP A 151 7.73 -8.04 -0.81
CA TRP A 151 8.38 -8.10 -2.12
C TRP A 151 8.25 -9.47 -2.79
N LYS A 152 8.30 -10.56 -2.02
CA LYS A 152 8.03 -11.91 -2.57
C LYS A 152 6.64 -12.02 -3.17
N PHE A 153 5.63 -11.42 -2.52
CA PHE A 153 4.29 -11.36 -3.06
C PHE A 153 4.24 -10.53 -4.36
N ILE A 154 4.91 -9.37 -4.40
CA ILE A 154 4.97 -8.54 -5.60
C ILE A 154 5.58 -9.30 -6.78
N LEU A 155 6.70 -10.01 -6.56
CA LEU A 155 7.32 -10.83 -7.60
C LEU A 155 6.40 -11.94 -8.10
N SER A 156 5.52 -12.49 -7.27
CA SER A 156 4.54 -13.50 -7.69
C SER A 156 3.49 -12.96 -8.66
N GLY A 157 3.34 -11.64 -8.74
CA GLY A 157 2.46 -10.94 -9.68
C GLY A 157 3.12 -10.53 -10.99
N LYS A 158 4.37 -10.94 -11.21
CA LYS A 158 5.14 -10.68 -12.43
C LYS A 158 5.19 -11.94 -13.29
N ASP A 159 5.00 -11.79 -14.58
CA ASP A 159 5.23 -12.83 -15.59
C ASP A 159 5.69 -12.21 -16.92
N ASP A 160 5.89 -13.04 -17.94
CA ASP A 160 6.38 -12.60 -19.25
C ASP A 160 5.27 -12.11 -20.19
N VAL A 161 4.01 -12.19 -19.78
CA VAL A 161 2.90 -11.66 -20.58
C VAL A 161 3.09 -10.14 -20.70
N LEU A 162 2.97 -9.61 -21.91
CA LEU A 162 3.27 -8.21 -22.24
C LEU A 162 4.75 -7.83 -22.02
N GLY A 163 5.65 -8.81 -21.97
CA GLY A 163 7.08 -8.57 -21.82
C GLY A 163 7.55 -8.22 -20.42
N GLY A 164 6.76 -8.51 -19.39
CA GLY A 164 7.06 -8.22 -18.00
C GLY A 164 5.93 -7.45 -17.30
N GLY A 165 6.27 -6.74 -16.24
CA GLY A 165 5.31 -5.96 -15.46
C GLY A 165 4.50 -6.78 -14.46
N ILE A 166 3.84 -6.08 -13.55
CA ILE A 166 3.08 -6.62 -12.43
C ILE A 166 1.59 -6.40 -12.66
N TYR A 167 0.78 -7.42 -12.38
CA TYR A 167 -0.67 -7.32 -12.40
C TYR A 167 -1.20 -6.38 -11.30
N TRP A 168 -2.46 -6.00 -11.42
CA TRP A 168 -3.17 -5.21 -10.41
C TRP A 168 -3.68 -6.05 -9.26
N CYS A 169 -4.43 -7.13 -9.57
CA CYS A 169 -5.11 -7.99 -8.60
C CYS A 169 -4.71 -9.44 -8.79
N GLU A 170 -4.34 -10.14 -7.70
CA GLU A 170 -3.95 -11.54 -7.74
C GLU A 170 -5.07 -12.46 -8.24
N GLN A 171 -6.32 -12.20 -7.82
CA GLN A 171 -7.50 -12.99 -8.18
C GLN A 171 -8.06 -12.63 -9.55
N LYS A 172 -7.58 -11.53 -10.15
CA LYS A 172 -8.11 -11.01 -11.42
C LYS A 172 -6.95 -10.50 -12.29
N LYS A 173 -6.18 -11.43 -12.84
CA LYS A 173 -5.00 -11.13 -13.67
C LYS A 173 -5.38 -10.77 -15.10
N GLU A 174 -6.09 -9.66 -15.27
CA GLU A 174 -6.62 -9.19 -16.57
C GLU A 174 -5.86 -7.99 -17.12
N SER A 175 -5.16 -7.25 -16.27
CA SER A 175 -4.44 -6.04 -16.63
C SER A 175 -3.20 -5.82 -15.77
N LYS A 176 -2.23 -5.11 -16.35
CA LYS A 176 -1.05 -4.61 -15.65
C LYS A 176 -1.13 -3.09 -15.57
N ASN A 177 -1.15 -2.56 -14.35
CA ASN A 177 -1.53 -1.18 -14.07
C ASN A 177 -0.33 -0.33 -13.68
N THR A 178 -0.37 0.95 -14.02
CA THR A 178 0.65 1.93 -13.63
C THR A 178 0.77 2.01 -12.11
N CYS A 179 -0.34 1.96 -11.37
CA CYS A 179 -0.34 2.01 -9.90
C CYS A 179 0.37 0.83 -9.22
N SER A 180 0.52 -0.31 -9.90
CA SER A 180 1.32 -1.45 -9.40
C SER A 180 2.79 -1.34 -9.81
N ASN A 181 3.06 -0.89 -11.02
CA ASN A 181 4.37 -0.97 -11.66
C ASN A 181 5.27 0.23 -11.35
N ALA A 182 4.79 1.45 -11.45
CA ALA A 182 5.58 2.63 -11.12
C ALA A 182 5.95 2.70 -9.63
N PRO A 183 5.01 2.58 -8.68
CA PRO A 183 5.38 2.44 -7.27
C PRO A 183 6.16 1.14 -6.97
N GLY A 184 5.92 0.06 -7.73
CA GLY A 184 6.71 -1.17 -7.64
C GLY A 184 8.19 -0.95 -7.92
N ALA A 185 8.51 -0.13 -8.92
CA ALA A 185 9.89 0.29 -9.21
C ALA A 185 10.47 1.09 -8.03
N VAL A 186 9.71 2.02 -7.46
CA VAL A 186 10.12 2.79 -6.27
C VAL A 186 10.41 1.86 -5.09
N PHE A 187 9.53 0.90 -4.83
CA PHE A 187 9.70 -0.07 -3.76
C PHE A 187 10.99 -0.88 -3.92
N ALA A 188 11.25 -1.41 -5.11
CA ALA A 188 12.49 -2.14 -5.41
C ALA A 188 13.73 -1.28 -5.16
N LEU A 189 13.74 -0.02 -5.62
CA LEU A 189 14.86 0.89 -5.44
C LEU A 189 15.07 1.27 -3.97
N LYS A 190 14.01 1.43 -3.19
CA LYS A 190 14.11 1.62 -1.73
C LYS A 190 14.70 0.39 -1.03
N LEU A 191 14.30 -0.81 -1.43
CA LEU A 191 14.92 -2.05 -0.93
C LEU A 191 16.39 -2.14 -1.30
N PHE A 192 16.76 -1.74 -2.52
CA PHE A 192 18.16 -1.65 -2.90
C PHE A 192 18.94 -0.68 -2.00
N GLN A 193 18.41 0.52 -1.76
CA GLN A 193 19.04 1.49 -0.87
C GLN A 193 19.21 0.94 0.55
N ALA A 194 18.25 0.18 1.05
CA ALA A 194 18.29 -0.39 2.39
C ALA A 194 19.23 -1.60 2.53
N THR A 195 19.44 -2.38 1.47
CA THR A 195 20.13 -3.67 1.52
C THR A 195 21.43 -3.71 0.75
N GLN A 196 21.62 -2.83 -0.24
CA GLN A 196 22.70 -2.86 -1.25
C GLN A 196 22.70 -4.16 -2.08
N ASP A 197 21.58 -4.88 -2.14
CA ASP A 197 21.42 -6.06 -3.00
C ASP A 197 21.04 -5.64 -4.43
N ASP A 198 21.94 -5.90 -5.37
CA ASP A 198 21.78 -5.52 -6.78
C ASP A 198 20.56 -6.17 -7.47
N ALA A 199 20.03 -7.27 -6.93
CA ALA A 199 18.81 -7.87 -7.45
C ALA A 199 17.62 -6.90 -7.40
N TYR A 200 17.50 -6.11 -6.34
CA TYR A 200 16.46 -5.08 -6.23
C TYR A 200 16.67 -3.93 -7.22
N LEU A 201 17.92 -3.52 -7.44
CA LEU A 201 18.22 -2.48 -8.44
C LEU A 201 17.83 -2.93 -9.85
N LYS A 202 18.15 -4.18 -10.19
CA LYS A 202 17.79 -4.77 -11.48
C LYS A 202 16.27 -4.78 -11.67
N GLU A 203 15.53 -5.30 -10.70
CA GLU A 203 14.06 -5.34 -10.74
C GLU A 203 13.43 -3.94 -10.81
N GLY A 204 13.95 -2.99 -10.06
CA GLY A 204 13.48 -1.60 -10.10
C GLY A 204 13.65 -0.95 -11.47
N LYS A 205 14.82 -1.14 -12.09
CA LYS A 205 15.07 -0.65 -13.46
C LYS A 205 14.16 -1.32 -14.48
N GLU A 206 14.00 -2.64 -14.41
CA GLU A 206 13.12 -3.39 -15.33
C GLU A 206 11.67 -2.91 -15.23
N LEU A 207 11.13 -2.70 -14.03
CA LEU A 207 9.78 -2.20 -13.81
C LEU A 207 9.61 -0.76 -14.32
N TYR A 208 10.59 0.10 -14.06
CA TYR A 208 10.58 1.47 -14.58
C TYR A 208 10.54 1.49 -16.12
N GLU A 209 11.44 0.75 -16.76
CA GLU A 209 11.53 0.69 -18.21
C GLU A 209 10.28 0.05 -18.84
N TRP A 210 9.77 -1.03 -18.24
CA TRP A 210 8.53 -1.66 -18.69
C TRP A 210 7.34 -0.70 -18.62
N THR A 211 7.19 0.01 -17.50
CA THR A 211 6.10 0.98 -17.29
C THR A 211 6.17 2.10 -18.30
N LYS A 212 7.35 2.67 -18.48
CA LYS A 212 7.57 3.73 -19.46
C LYS A 212 7.26 3.27 -20.89
N LYS A 213 7.76 2.11 -21.27
CA LYS A 213 7.56 1.56 -22.62
C LYS A 213 6.11 1.25 -22.95
N ASN A 214 5.35 0.71 -21.98
CA ASN A 214 4.01 0.19 -22.22
C ASN A 214 2.88 1.13 -21.84
N LEU A 215 3.10 2.08 -20.93
CA LEU A 215 2.06 2.89 -20.33
C LEU A 215 2.26 4.41 -20.47
N GLU A 216 3.42 4.89 -20.90
CA GLU A 216 3.62 6.32 -21.20
C GLU A 216 3.04 6.68 -22.56
N ASP A 217 2.21 7.72 -22.62
CA ASP A 217 1.80 8.33 -23.90
C ASP A 217 2.97 9.12 -24.47
N SER A 218 3.40 8.77 -25.68
CA SER A 218 4.52 9.43 -26.36
C SER A 218 4.26 10.90 -26.75
N LYS A 219 3.00 11.35 -26.69
CA LYS A 219 2.61 12.70 -27.10
C LYS A 219 2.76 13.72 -25.98
N ASP A 220 2.29 13.35 -24.79
CA ASP A 220 2.23 14.28 -23.64
C ASP A 220 3.00 13.78 -22.40
N HIS A 221 3.57 12.56 -22.49
CA HIS A 221 4.31 11.89 -21.40
C HIS A 221 3.49 11.62 -20.15
N LEU A 222 2.16 11.65 -20.24
CA LEU A 222 1.28 11.14 -19.18
C LEU A 222 1.21 9.61 -19.24
N TYR A 223 0.81 9.01 -18.15
CA TYR A 223 0.72 7.55 -18.07
C TYR A 223 -0.74 7.10 -18.12
N PHE A 224 -1.01 6.10 -18.96
CA PHE A 224 -2.30 5.41 -18.97
C PHE A 224 -2.48 4.64 -17.68
N ASP A 225 -3.73 4.42 -17.29
CA ASP A 225 -4.07 3.68 -16.07
C ASP A 225 -3.54 2.23 -16.12
N ASN A 226 -3.81 1.54 -17.22
CA ASN A 226 -3.42 0.15 -17.38
C ASN A 226 -3.31 -0.28 -18.84
N ILE A 227 -2.73 -1.45 -19.04
CA ILE A 227 -2.78 -2.20 -20.30
C ILE A 227 -3.39 -3.57 -20.01
N SER A 228 -4.44 -3.92 -20.75
CA SER A 228 -5.08 -5.22 -20.66
C SER A 228 -4.28 -6.31 -21.42
N LEU A 229 -4.52 -7.58 -21.11
CA LEU A 229 -3.80 -8.70 -21.74
C LEU A 229 -3.99 -8.78 -23.26
N ASN A 230 -5.08 -8.20 -23.79
CA ASN A 230 -5.31 -8.07 -25.22
C ASN A 230 -4.72 -6.77 -25.82
N LYS A 231 -3.81 -6.11 -25.10
CA LYS A 231 -3.10 -4.87 -25.49
C LYS A 231 -4.02 -3.66 -25.71
N LYS A 232 -5.17 -3.63 -25.08
CA LYS A 232 -6.00 -2.42 -25.02
C LYS A 232 -5.54 -1.54 -23.86
N ILE A 233 -5.42 -0.26 -24.14
CA ILE A 233 -5.08 0.81 -23.22
C ILE A 233 -6.35 1.58 -22.85
#